data_63cc3b23a904bb6ef463f05f1380bbe0
#
_entry.id   63cc3b23a904bb6ef463f05f1380bbe0
#
_cell.length_a   1.000
_cell.length_b   1.000
_cell.length_c   1.000
_cell.angle_alpha   90.00
_cell.angle_beta   90.00
_cell.angle_gamma   90.00
#
_symmetry.space_group_name_H-M   'P 1'
#
loop_
_entity.id
_entity.type
_entity.pdbx_description
1 polymer ?
#
loop_
_entity_poly.entity_id
_entity_poly.type
_entity_poly.pdbx_seq_one_letter_code
_entity_poly.pdbx_strand_id
1 'polypeptide(L)'
;MISLYYTTKVFRKGEKMHTALVLGYSAFDLGLLNEKDIRLKIIKKAIRRDLESLAEEGLKWLVYTGALGFEHWVLEVAKEMKDDYGFQLATIFDFETHGSNWNEANKVKLGDFKQVDFVKYAYPSYEHKGQLRDYQLFLLENTDGAYLFYDEENETKLKIFYELMKKKDNYITKRLTFEDLNEVAENFSEN
;
A
#
# COMPACT_ATOMS: atom_id res chain seq x y z
N MET A 1 4.74 -24.09 -7.26
CA MET A 1 3.38 -24.19 -7.85
C MET A 1 2.39 -23.68 -6.80
N ILE A 2 1.87 -22.47 -6.99
CA ILE A 2 0.88 -21.89 -6.08
C ILE A 2 -0.44 -22.58 -6.41
N SER A 3 -0.94 -23.43 -5.50
CA SER A 3 -2.29 -24.01 -5.61
C SER A 3 -3.30 -22.90 -5.35
N LEU A 4 -3.85 -22.36 -6.43
CA LEU A 4 -4.92 -21.37 -6.42
C LEU A 4 -6.24 -22.11 -6.22
N TYR A 5 -6.76 -22.11 -4.99
CA TYR A 5 -8.19 -22.31 -4.82
C TYR A 5 -8.89 -21.02 -5.26
N TYR A 6 -9.36 -21.00 -6.53
CA TYR A 6 -10.24 -19.97 -7.04
C TYR A 6 -11.61 -20.08 -6.33
N THR A 7 -11.81 -19.30 -5.30
CA THR A 7 -13.16 -18.89 -4.96
C THR A 7 -13.48 -17.69 -5.81
N THR A 8 -14.28 -17.88 -6.85
CA THR A 8 -14.85 -16.79 -7.65
C THR A 8 -15.71 -15.93 -6.73
N LYS A 9 -15.11 -14.85 -6.20
CA LYS A 9 -15.85 -13.83 -5.47
C LYS A 9 -16.72 -13.10 -6.49
N VAL A 10 -18.02 -13.33 -6.49
CA VAL A 10 -18.99 -12.58 -7.30
C VAL A 10 -19.26 -11.27 -6.58
N PHE A 11 -18.58 -10.19 -6.98
CA PHE A 11 -18.81 -8.86 -6.42
C PHE A 11 -20.13 -8.29 -6.92
N ARG A 12 -20.97 -7.80 -6.01
CA ARG A 12 -22.19 -7.06 -6.33
C ARG A 12 -21.88 -5.56 -6.34
N LYS A 13 -22.51 -4.84 -7.27
CA LYS A 13 -22.40 -3.38 -7.40
C LYS A 13 -22.76 -2.72 -6.05
N GLY A 14 -21.80 -2.05 -5.39
CA GLY A 14 -21.97 -1.41 -4.08
C GLY A 14 -21.24 -2.09 -2.92
N GLU A 15 -20.37 -3.08 -3.18
CA GLU A 15 -19.57 -3.72 -2.14
C GLU A 15 -18.48 -2.77 -1.60
N LYS A 16 -18.30 -2.82 -0.28
CA LYS A 16 -17.31 -2.03 0.45
C LYS A 16 -15.91 -2.63 0.27
N MET A 17 -14.88 -1.79 0.30
CA MET A 17 -13.50 -2.23 0.32
C MET A 17 -13.14 -2.78 1.71
N HIS A 18 -13.07 -4.11 1.86
CA HIS A 18 -12.65 -4.77 3.09
C HIS A 18 -11.15 -5.06 3.13
N THR A 19 -10.55 -5.23 1.96
CA THR A 19 -9.13 -5.52 1.79
C THR A 19 -8.53 -4.55 0.79
N ALA A 20 -7.63 -3.68 1.25
CA ALA A 20 -6.95 -2.68 0.43
C ALA A 20 -5.49 -3.04 0.17
N LEU A 21 -5.09 -3.03 -1.09
CA LEU A 21 -3.68 -3.01 -1.49
C LEU A 21 -3.13 -1.60 -1.28
N VAL A 22 -1.99 -1.47 -0.60
CA VAL A 22 -1.33 -0.18 -0.37
C VAL A 22 -0.17 -0.03 -1.34
N LEU A 23 -0.15 1.06 -2.12
CA LEU A 23 0.94 1.39 -3.04
C LEU A 23 1.14 2.90 -3.09
N GLY A 24 2.36 3.35 -3.39
CA GLY A 24 2.61 4.79 -3.51
C GLY A 24 4.04 5.14 -3.85
N TYR A 25 4.30 6.44 -3.87
CA TYR A 25 5.62 7.00 -4.13
C TYR A 25 6.65 6.52 -3.11
N SER A 26 7.86 6.31 -3.58
CA SER A 26 9.01 6.13 -2.69
C SER A 26 9.43 7.48 -2.07
N ALA A 27 10.20 7.43 -1.00
CA ALA A 27 10.79 8.62 -0.41
C ALA A 27 11.67 9.39 -1.41
N PHE A 28 12.34 8.65 -2.31
CA PHE A 28 13.15 9.23 -3.38
C PHE A 28 12.30 10.00 -4.41
N ASP A 29 11.18 9.44 -4.85
CA ASP A 29 10.26 10.09 -5.81
C ASP A 29 9.77 11.45 -5.29
N LEU A 30 9.61 11.58 -3.97
CA LEU A 30 9.14 12.79 -3.29
C LEU A 30 10.27 13.72 -2.81
N GLY A 31 11.53 13.33 -3.00
CA GLY A 31 12.68 14.07 -2.46
C GLY A 31 12.70 14.15 -0.93
N LEU A 32 12.14 13.14 -0.26
CA LEU A 32 12.08 13.01 1.20
C LEU A 32 13.28 12.21 1.70
N LEU A 33 14.42 12.86 1.84
CA LEU A 33 15.67 12.23 2.26
C LEU A 33 15.86 12.22 3.79
N ASN A 34 15.02 12.94 4.53
CA ASN A 34 15.12 13.11 5.98
C ASN A 34 13.79 12.76 6.65
N GLU A 35 13.83 11.87 7.64
CA GLU A 35 12.65 11.49 8.44
C GLU A 35 12.07 12.64 9.29
N LYS A 36 12.83 13.73 9.48
CA LYS A 36 12.38 14.94 10.17
C LYS A 36 11.73 15.97 9.25
N ASP A 37 11.61 15.67 7.94
CA ASP A 37 10.95 16.57 6.99
C ASP A 37 9.49 16.79 7.39
N ILE A 38 9.08 18.05 7.43
CA ILE A 38 7.71 18.44 7.81
C ILE A 38 6.67 17.81 6.87
N ARG A 39 7.02 17.63 5.59
CA ARG A 39 6.14 17.01 4.60
C ARG A 39 5.75 15.58 5.00
N LEU A 40 6.66 14.85 5.65
CA LEU A 40 6.36 13.50 6.13
C LEU A 40 5.30 13.50 7.24
N LYS A 41 5.31 14.51 8.12
CA LYS A 41 4.27 14.68 9.14
C LYS A 41 2.90 14.96 8.50
N ILE A 42 2.87 15.80 7.46
CA ILE A 42 1.66 16.11 6.69
C ILE A 42 1.13 14.84 6.00
N ILE A 43 2.00 14.07 5.35
CA ILE A 43 1.64 12.79 4.72
C ILE A 43 1.06 11.82 5.74
N LYS A 44 1.70 11.62 6.88
CA LYS A 44 1.20 10.72 7.94
C LYS A 44 -0.14 11.20 8.54
N LYS A 45 -0.35 12.51 8.65
CA LYS A 45 -1.64 13.08 9.08
C LYS A 45 -2.75 12.79 8.06
N ALA A 46 -2.45 12.95 6.76
CA ALA A 46 -3.37 12.60 5.68
C ALA A 46 -3.68 11.10 5.66
N ILE A 47 -2.66 10.24 5.80
CA ILE A 47 -2.84 8.79 5.91
C ILE A 47 -3.77 8.43 7.07
N ARG A 48 -3.58 9.01 8.25
CA ARG A 48 -4.44 8.75 9.42
C ARG A 48 -5.90 9.09 9.13
N ARG A 49 -6.18 10.29 8.61
CA ARG A 49 -7.51 10.74 8.19
C ARG A 49 -8.15 9.75 7.20
N ASP A 50 -7.40 9.34 6.19
CA ASP A 50 -7.90 8.44 5.16
C ASP A 50 -8.17 7.03 5.72
N LEU A 51 -7.29 6.51 6.59
CA LEU A 51 -7.49 5.20 7.23
C LEU A 51 -8.68 5.21 8.20
N GLU A 52 -8.93 6.30 8.91
CA GLU A 52 -10.13 6.49 9.74
C GLU A 52 -11.40 6.35 8.89
N SER A 53 -11.47 7.13 7.80
CA SER A 53 -12.61 7.07 6.87
C SER A 53 -12.81 5.67 6.27
N LEU A 54 -11.72 5.03 5.82
CA LEU A 54 -11.78 3.69 5.25
C LEU A 54 -12.21 2.63 6.29
N ALA A 55 -11.79 2.78 7.54
CA ALA A 55 -12.21 1.89 8.63
C ALA A 55 -13.72 2.01 8.89
N GLU A 56 -14.26 3.23 8.92
CA GLU A 56 -15.71 3.50 9.05
C GLU A 56 -16.50 2.90 7.88
N GLU A 57 -15.93 2.91 6.68
CA GLU A 57 -16.50 2.29 5.49
C GLU A 57 -16.40 0.76 5.48
N GLY A 58 -15.62 0.16 6.39
CA GLY A 58 -15.53 -1.29 6.59
C GLY A 58 -14.21 -1.92 6.21
N LEU A 59 -13.14 -1.14 5.96
CA LEU A 59 -11.79 -1.67 5.74
C LEU A 59 -11.33 -2.48 6.95
N LYS A 60 -10.78 -3.67 6.69
CA LYS A 60 -10.25 -4.58 7.70
C LYS A 60 -8.79 -4.97 7.43
N TRP A 61 -8.45 -5.24 6.19
CA TRP A 61 -7.13 -5.68 5.81
C TRP A 61 -6.38 -4.64 4.99
N LEU A 62 -5.14 -4.37 5.39
CA LEU A 62 -4.17 -3.62 4.59
C LEU A 62 -3.09 -4.58 4.10
N VAL A 63 -2.89 -4.64 2.79
CA VAL A 63 -1.94 -5.53 2.12
C VAL A 63 -0.81 -4.71 1.55
N TYR A 64 0.42 -5.05 1.91
CA TYR A 64 1.65 -4.39 1.50
C TYR A 64 2.49 -5.27 0.58
N THR A 65 3.32 -4.66 -0.25
CA THR A 65 4.32 -5.37 -1.07
C THR A 65 5.71 -5.37 -0.44
N GLY A 66 5.91 -4.55 0.59
CA GLY A 66 7.18 -4.36 1.27
C GLY A 66 8.03 -3.23 0.68
N ALA A 67 7.44 -2.34 -0.13
CA ALA A 67 8.15 -1.20 -0.69
C ALA A 67 8.30 -0.07 0.33
N LEU A 68 9.48 0.59 0.30
CA LEU A 68 9.76 1.74 1.15
C LEU A 68 9.06 3.01 0.63
N GLY A 69 8.85 3.96 1.53
CA GLY A 69 8.12 5.19 1.25
C GLY A 69 6.67 5.09 1.71
N PHE A 70 5.72 5.38 0.85
CA PHE A 70 4.31 5.45 1.23
C PHE A 70 3.78 4.18 1.91
N GLU A 71 4.09 2.99 1.40
CA GLU A 71 3.67 1.74 2.02
C GLU A 71 4.15 1.62 3.48
N HIS A 72 5.43 1.97 3.73
CA HIS A 72 5.99 1.93 5.07
C HIS A 72 5.33 2.96 6.00
N TRP A 73 5.06 4.17 5.51
CA TRP A 73 4.37 5.19 6.31
C TRP A 73 2.93 4.81 6.64
N VAL A 74 2.22 4.19 5.69
CA VAL A 74 0.88 3.63 5.96
C VAL A 74 0.96 2.51 6.99
N LEU A 75 1.98 1.63 6.91
CA LEU A 75 2.19 0.55 7.88
C LEU A 75 2.43 1.10 9.30
N GLU A 76 3.27 2.13 9.44
CA GLU A 76 3.53 2.77 10.74
C GLU A 76 2.23 3.34 11.34
N VAL A 77 1.47 4.12 10.55
CA VAL A 77 0.20 4.71 11.01
C VAL A 77 -0.84 3.64 11.31
N ALA A 78 -0.94 2.61 10.47
CA ALA A 78 -1.89 1.51 10.68
C ALA A 78 -1.57 0.69 11.94
N LYS A 79 -0.28 0.49 12.28
CA LYS A 79 0.13 -0.14 13.53
C LYS A 79 -0.30 0.67 14.76
N GLU A 80 -0.17 2.00 14.69
CA GLU A 80 -0.65 2.90 15.77
C GLU A 80 -2.17 2.85 15.95
N MET A 81 -2.92 2.66 14.86
CA MET A 81 -4.39 2.65 14.85
C MET A 81 -4.98 1.26 15.04
N LYS A 82 -4.15 0.22 15.05
CA LYS A 82 -4.59 -1.17 14.96
C LYS A 82 -5.56 -1.58 16.05
N ASP A 83 -5.27 -1.21 17.28
CA ASP A 83 -6.08 -1.60 18.44
C ASP A 83 -7.44 -0.89 18.45
N ASP A 84 -7.49 0.37 18.01
CA ASP A 84 -8.73 1.17 17.99
C ASP A 84 -9.66 0.77 16.84
N TYR A 85 -9.10 0.43 15.65
CA TYR A 85 -9.86 0.16 14.43
C TYR A 85 -9.91 -1.33 14.04
N GLY A 86 -9.13 -2.17 14.70
CA GLY A 86 -9.09 -3.61 14.47
C GLY A 86 -8.49 -3.99 13.12
N PHE A 87 -7.52 -3.22 12.62
CA PHE A 87 -6.83 -3.53 11.35
C PHE A 87 -6.07 -4.85 11.43
N GLN A 88 -6.11 -5.58 10.34
CA GLN A 88 -5.24 -6.72 10.08
C GLN A 88 -4.23 -6.33 8.99
N LEU A 89 -2.97 -6.66 9.20
CA LEU A 89 -1.87 -6.23 8.34
C LEU A 89 -1.25 -7.44 7.66
N ALA A 90 -1.08 -7.39 6.35
CA ALA A 90 -0.47 -8.45 5.58
C ALA A 90 0.64 -7.92 4.68
N THR A 91 1.74 -8.64 4.57
CA THR A 91 2.76 -8.35 3.56
C THR A 91 2.92 -9.55 2.63
N ILE A 92 2.78 -9.30 1.34
CA ILE A 92 3.00 -10.28 0.30
C ILE A 92 4.17 -9.81 -0.54
N PHE A 93 5.34 -10.37 -0.29
CA PHE A 93 6.54 -10.05 -1.04
C PHE A 93 6.54 -10.77 -2.39
N ASP A 94 7.13 -10.14 -3.40
CA ASP A 94 7.38 -10.77 -4.70
C ASP A 94 8.36 -11.95 -4.60
N PHE A 95 9.49 -11.78 -3.89
CA PHE A 95 10.55 -12.77 -3.75
C PHE A 95 11.02 -12.92 -2.30
N GLU A 96 11.51 -14.11 -1.94
CA GLU A 96 12.17 -14.34 -0.65
C GLU A 96 13.45 -13.49 -0.50
N THR A 97 14.08 -13.14 -1.63
CA THR A 97 15.26 -12.28 -1.71
C THR A 97 14.95 -10.78 -1.63
N HIS A 98 13.66 -10.40 -1.46
CA HIS A 98 13.26 -9.00 -1.38
C HIS A 98 14.07 -8.22 -0.33
N GLY A 99 14.68 -7.11 -0.75
CA GLY A 99 15.48 -6.25 0.13
C GLY A 99 16.84 -6.83 0.57
N SER A 100 17.28 -7.98 0.03
CA SER A 100 18.57 -8.60 0.41
C SER A 100 19.76 -7.67 0.23
N ASN A 101 19.74 -6.81 -0.78
CA ASN A 101 20.80 -5.85 -1.12
C ASN A 101 20.61 -4.45 -0.48
N TRP A 102 19.63 -4.28 0.39
CA TRP A 102 19.37 -3.01 1.05
C TRP A 102 20.40 -2.72 2.14
N ASN A 103 20.64 -1.43 2.41
CA ASN A 103 21.45 -1.01 3.56
C ASN A 103 20.75 -1.34 4.88
N GLU A 104 21.48 -1.26 6.00
CA GLU A 104 20.96 -1.66 7.32
C GLU A 104 19.74 -0.84 7.75
N ALA A 105 19.71 0.46 7.49
CA ALA A 105 18.56 1.30 7.84
C ALA A 105 17.27 0.86 7.10
N ASN A 106 17.39 0.51 5.82
CA ASN A 106 16.27 0.00 5.03
C ASN A 106 15.88 -1.43 5.41
N LYS A 107 16.84 -2.27 5.86
CA LYS A 107 16.55 -3.61 6.39
C LYS A 107 15.76 -3.56 7.70
N VAL A 108 15.99 -2.54 8.54
CA VAL A 108 15.15 -2.32 9.73
C VAL A 108 13.71 -2.08 9.32
N LYS A 109 13.46 -1.18 8.35
CA LYS A 109 12.12 -0.92 7.81
C LYS A 109 11.49 -2.16 7.14
N LEU A 110 12.31 -2.97 6.47
CA LEU A 110 11.87 -4.26 5.93
C LEU A 110 11.41 -5.20 7.06
N GLY A 111 12.06 -5.15 8.21
CA GLY A 111 11.67 -5.88 9.42
C GLY A 111 10.25 -5.55 9.87
N ASP A 112 9.82 -4.30 9.74
CA ASP A 112 8.46 -3.88 10.08
C ASP A 112 7.40 -4.57 9.23
N PHE A 113 7.67 -4.77 7.94
CA PHE A 113 6.79 -5.50 7.03
C PHE A 113 6.73 -7.01 7.31
N LYS A 114 7.75 -7.55 7.97
CA LYS A 114 7.79 -8.96 8.38
C LYS A 114 7.12 -9.19 9.75
N GLN A 115 6.88 -8.11 10.50
CA GLN A 115 6.24 -8.14 11.83
C GLN A 115 4.78 -7.67 11.72
N VAL A 116 4.01 -8.37 10.92
CA VAL A 116 2.58 -8.14 10.66
C VAL A 116 1.80 -9.44 10.87
N ASP A 117 0.47 -9.41 10.77
CA ASP A 117 -0.39 -10.57 11.05
C ASP A 117 -0.24 -11.70 10.03
N PHE A 118 0.09 -11.37 8.78
CA PHE A 118 0.30 -12.35 7.72
C PHE A 118 1.45 -11.96 6.80
N VAL A 119 2.36 -12.90 6.55
CA VAL A 119 3.49 -12.72 5.62
C VAL A 119 3.55 -13.85 4.62
N LYS A 120 3.71 -13.53 3.35
CA LYS A 120 3.87 -14.49 2.26
C LYS A 120 4.89 -14.00 1.26
N TYR A 121 5.58 -14.95 0.62
CA TYR A 121 6.46 -14.72 -0.53
C TYR A 121 5.85 -15.42 -1.74
N ALA A 122 5.77 -14.71 -2.88
CA ALA A 122 5.22 -15.27 -4.10
C ALA A 122 6.17 -16.28 -4.74
N TYR A 123 7.47 -15.96 -4.77
CA TYR A 123 8.50 -16.78 -5.39
C TYR A 123 9.79 -16.82 -4.54
N PRO A 124 10.59 -17.89 -4.64
CA PRO A 124 11.91 -17.93 -3.99
C PRO A 124 12.87 -16.87 -4.53
N SER A 125 12.91 -16.67 -5.84
CA SER A 125 13.80 -15.71 -6.52
C SER A 125 13.25 -15.28 -7.87
N TYR A 126 13.83 -14.20 -8.41
CA TYR A 126 13.50 -13.73 -9.76
C TYR A 126 14.11 -14.65 -10.82
N GLU A 127 13.29 -15.15 -11.71
CA GLU A 127 13.69 -15.99 -12.85
C GLU A 127 13.33 -15.35 -14.20
N HIS A 128 12.12 -14.75 -14.30
CA HIS A 128 11.65 -14.11 -15.53
C HIS A 128 10.58 -13.06 -15.28
N LYS A 129 10.37 -12.16 -16.25
CA LYS A 129 9.44 -11.04 -16.17
C LYS A 129 7.97 -11.43 -15.89
N GLY A 130 7.58 -12.63 -16.32
CA GLY A 130 6.21 -13.14 -16.11
C GLY A 130 5.84 -13.22 -14.63
N GLN A 131 6.80 -13.57 -13.75
CA GLN A 131 6.57 -13.65 -12.31
C GLN A 131 6.06 -12.33 -11.73
N LEU A 132 6.60 -11.17 -12.16
CA LEU A 132 6.15 -9.87 -11.67
C LEU A 132 4.73 -9.56 -12.12
N ARG A 133 4.37 -9.92 -13.35
CA ARG A 133 3.00 -9.76 -13.85
C ARG A 133 2.03 -10.66 -13.09
N ASP A 134 2.37 -11.92 -12.92
CA ASP A 134 1.54 -12.89 -12.21
C ASP A 134 1.36 -12.48 -10.73
N TYR A 135 2.40 -11.96 -10.11
CA TYR A 135 2.35 -11.39 -8.77
C TYR A 135 1.40 -10.19 -8.69
N GLN A 136 1.47 -9.24 -9.63
CA GLN A 136 0.56 -8.11 -9.68
C GLN A 136 -0.89 -8.54 -9.85
N LEU A 137 -1.16 -9.48 -10.75
CA LEU A 137 -2.50 -10.03 -10.95
C LEU A 137 -3.00 -10.73 -9.69
N PHE A 138 -2.15 -11.52 -9.02
CA PHE A 138 -2.48 -12.16 -7.75
C PHE A 138 -2.88 -11.14 -6.67
N LEU A 139 -2.15 -10.03 -6.53
CA LEU A 139 -2.51 -8.97 -5.59
C LEU A 139 -3.87 -8.36 -5.90
N LEU A 140 -4.15 -8.06 -7.18
CA LEU A 140 -5.43 -7.51 -7.60
C LEU A 140 -6.59 -8.50 -7.40
N GLU A 141 -6.38 -9.78 -7.60
CA GLU A 141 -7.41 -10.81 -7.41
C GLU A 141 -7.76 -11.04 -5.94
N ASN A 142 -6.82 -10.78 -5.04
CA ASN A 142 -6.97 -11.02 -3.60
C ASN A 142 -7.23 -9.76 -2.78
N THR A 143 -7.48 -8.62 -3.42
CA THR A 143 -7.88 -7.37 -2.79
C THR A 143 -9.15 -6.80 -3.41
N ASP A 144 -9.93 -6.08 -2.64
CA ASP A 144 -11.18 -5.46 -3.12
C ASP A 144 -10.92 -4.10 -3.76
N GLY A 145 -9.79 -3.50 -3.41
CA GLY A 145 -9.39 -2.18 -3.89
C GLY A 145 -7.97 -1.84 -3.45
N ALA A 146 -7.61 -0.59 -3.65
CA ALA A 146 -6.30 -0.07 -3.29
C ALA A 146 -6.38 1.31 -2.62
N TYR A 147 -5.47 1.55 -1.68
CA TYR A 147 -5.15 2.86 -1.15
C TYR A 147 -3.81 3.30 -1.74
N LEU A 148 -3.83 4.38 -2.53
CA LEU A 148 -2.71 4.80 -3.37
C LEU A 148 -2.27 6.23 -3.04
N PHE A 149 -0.97 6.45 -2.92
CA PHE A 149 -0.41 7.78 -3.13
C PHE A 149 0.12 7.86 -4.56
N TYR A 150 -0.72 8.33 -5.46
CA TYR A 150 -0.40 8.44 -6.88
C TYR A 150 -1.18 9.58 -7.53
N ASP A 151 -0.46 10.41 -8.27
CA ASP A 151 -0.99 11.52 -9.04
C ASP A 151 -0.61 11.31 -10.51
N GLU A 152 -1.59 11.38 -11.40
CA GLU A 152 -1.39 11.14 -12.83
C GLU A 152 -0.56 12.26 -13.51
N GLU A 153 -0.45 13.43 -12.87
CA GLU A 153 0.44 14.52 -13.33
C GLU A 153 1.91 14.26 -12.95
N ASN A 154 2.16 13.37 -12.00
CA ASN A 154 3.50 13.00 -11.51
C ASN A 154 3.73 11.50 -11.64
N GLU A 155 3.75 11.03 -12.88
CA GLU A 155 3.81 9.60 -13.18
C GLU A 155 5.12 8.94 -12.72
N THR A 156 5.00 7.71 -12.22
CA THR A 156 6.10 6.81 -11.88
C THR A 156 5.84 5.42 -12.44
N LYS A 157 6.66 4.44 -12.07
CA LYS A 157 6.44 3.02 -12.41
C LYS A 157 5.08 2.49 -11.94
N LEU A 158 4.44 3.15 -10.97
CA LEU A 158 3.10 2.81 -10.49
C LEU A 158 2.02 2.96 -11.58
N LYS A 159 2.25 3.77 -12.61
CA LYS A 159 1.31 3.95 -13.74
C LYS A 159 0.84 2.62 -14.31
N ILE A 160 1.77 1.70 -14.57
CA ILE A 160 1.43 0.39 -15.16
C ILE A 160 0.46 -0.38 -14.25
N PHE A 161 0.73 -0.39 -12.95
CA PHE A 161 -0.12 -1.09 -11.99
C PHE A 161 -1.47 -0.38 -11.81
N TYR A 162 -1.47 0.95 -11.78
CA TYR A 162 -2.68 1.75 -11.71
C TYR A 162 -3.59 1.54 -12.94
N GLU A 163 -3.01 1.44 -14.15
CA GLU A 163 -3.77 1.10 -15.36
C GLU A 163 -4.39 -0.32 -15.30
N LEU A 164 -3.72 -1.28 -14.67
CA LEU A 164 -4.30 -2.60 -14.42
C LEU A 164 -5.49 -2.52 -13.46
N MET A 165 -5.38 -1.71 -12.41
CA MET A 165 -6.48 -1.48 -11.46
C MET A 165 -7.70 -0.86 -12.15
N LYS A 166 -7.51 0.15 -13.01
CA LYS A 166 -8.60 0.79 -13.76
C LYS A 166 -9.34 -0.17 -14.70
N LYS A 167 -8.66 -1.20 -15.19
CA LYS A 167 -9.25 -2.22 -16.08
C LYS A 167 -9.99 -3.31 -15.34
N LYS A 168 -9.82 -3.40 -14.02
CA LYS A 168 -10.48 -4.42 -13.23
C LYS A 168 -11.87 -3.93 -12.81
N ASP A 169 -12.90 -4.68 -13.18
CA ASP A 169 -14.27 -4.36 -12.83
C ASP A 169 -14.48 -4.31 -11.31
N ASN A 170 -15.18 -3.27 -10.86
CA ASN A 170 -15.54 -3.05 -9.45
C ASN A 170 -14.34 -2.91 -8.49
N TYR A 171 -13.12 -2.65 -8.99
CA TYR A 171 -11.95 -2.41 -8.15
C TYR A 171 -11.95 -0.98 -7.63
N ILE A 172 -12.05 -0.83 -6.32
CA ILE A 172 -12.15 0.48 -5.66
C ILE A 172 -10.75 1.07 -5.50
N THR A 173 -10.55 2.33 -5.91
CA THR A 173 -9.30 3.05 -5.66
C THR A 173 -9.55 4.30 -4.84
N LYS A 174 -8.98 4.35 -3.63
CA LYS A 174 -8.84 5.57 -2.84
C LYS A 174 -7.45 6.14 -3.14
N ARG A 175 -7.39 7.36 -3.65
CA ARG A 175 -6.13 8.04 -3.91
C ARG A 175 -5.88 9.14 -2.90
N LEU A 176 -4.65 9.25 -2.44
CA LEU A 176 -4.07 10.44 -1.84
C LEU A 176 -3.35 11.20 -2.96
N THR A 177 -3.64 12.47 -3.12
CA THR A 177 -3.06 13.35 -4.15
C THR A 177 -2.25 14.47 -3.51
N PHE A 178 -1.50 15.23 -4.32
CA PHE A 178 -0.81 16.40 -3.81
C PHE A 178 -1.78 17.52 -3.40
N GLU A 179 -2.95 17.60 -4.03
CA GLU A 179 -4.02 18.53 -3.63
C GLU A 179 -4.53 18.20 -2.21
N ASP A 180 -4.82 16.92 -1.91
CA ASP A 180 -5.19 16.48 -0.57
C ASP A 180 -4.12 16.84 0.48
N LEU A 181 -2.84 16.72 0.12
CA LEU A 181 -1.75 17.10 1.02
C LEU A 181 -1.68 18.62 1.27
N ASN A 182 -1.96 19.43 0.25
CA ASN A 182 -2.02 20.88 0.40
C ASN A 182 -3.14 21.29 1.38
N GLU A 183 -4.33 20.69 1.26
CA GLU A 183 -5.43 20.92 2.21
C GLU A 183 -5.04 20.55 3.65
N VAL A 184 -4.37 19.41 3.84
CA VAL A 184 -3.88 19.00 5.17
C VAL A 184 -2.81 19.97 5.69
N ALA A 185 -1.92 20.46 4.82
CA ALA A 185 -0.86 21.40 5.18
C ALA A 185 -1.41 22.75 5.64
N GLU A 186 -2.43 23.30 4.97
CA GLU A 186 -3.10 24.53 5.36
C GLU A 186 -3.66 24.42 6.79
N ASN A 187 -4.39 23.36 7.08
CA ASN A 187 -4.92 23.07 8.42
C ASN A 187 -3.84 22.72 9.47
N PHE A 188 -2.62 22.39 9.03
CA PHE A 188 -1.50 22.09 9.94
C PHE A 188 -0.83 23.36 10.45
N SER A 189 -0.87 24.45 9.68
CA SER A 189 -0.25 25.74 10.02
C SER A 189 -1.10 26.58 10.99
N GLU A 190 -2.38 26.24 11.17
CA GLU A 190 -3.32 26.99 12.03
C GLU A 190 -3.39 26.49 13.48
N ASN A 191 -2.63 25.43 13.85
CA ASN A 191 -2.52 24.84 15.18
C ASN A 191 -1.06 24.90 15.70
#